data_382acd86175725cf36fbbf2bb040b538
#
_entry.id   382acd86175725cf36fbbf2bb040b538
#
_cell.length_a   1.000
_cell.length_b   1.000
_cell.length_c   1.000
_cell.angle_alpha   90.00
_cell.angle_beta   90.00
_cell.angle_gamma   90.00
#
_symmetry.space_group_name_H-M   'P 1'
#
loop_
_entity.id
_entity.type
_entity.pdbx_description
1 polymer ?
#
loop_
_entity_poly.entity_id
_entity_poly.type
_entity_poly.pdbx_seq_one_letter_code
_entity_poly.pdbx_strand_id
1 'polypeptide(L)'
;MDESIKHTLAAHAKWVSGDGGVRANLTGANLNRANLEGANLDGASLIRANLTGAILTGAILDCASLIRANLTGADLHCAYFAHATVIDGGQRRDGYRFVAIRHDAGPMIAAGCHWFDMSSARTHWSDPRYRDRALGDENLAILDHIDRVARLRGWPMGA
;
A
#
# COMPACT_ATOMS: atom_id res chain seq x y z
N MET A 1 -2.26 -6.84 -18.27
CA MET A 1 -1.37 -7.63 -17.38
C MET A 1 -0.68 -8.69 -18.23
N ASP A 2 0.64 -8.80 -18.10
CA ASP A 2 1.47 -9.77 -18.84
C ASP A 2 1.10 -11.22 -18.49
N GLU A 3 1.23 -12.14 -19.44
CA GLU A 3 0.91 -13.57 -19.26
C GLU A 3 1.79 -14.23 -18.21
N SER A 4 3.06 -13.81 -18.07
CA SER A 4 3.97 -14.27 -17.00
C SER A 4 3.42 -13.94 -15.62
N ILE A 5 2.87 -12.74 -15.43
CA ILE A 5 2.26 -12.31 -14.18
C ILE A 5 1.00 -13.12 -13.88
N LYS A 6 0.15 -13.36 -14.88
CA LYS A 6 -1.05 -14.20 -14.72
C LYS A 6 -0.68 -15.61 -14.29
N HIS A 7 0.35 -16.19 -14.89
CA HIS A 7 0.87 -17.50 -14.50
C HIS A 7 1.38 -17.52 -13.06
N THR A 8 2.13 -16.48 -12.68
CA THR A 8 2.64 -16.32 -11.32
C THR A 8 1.50 -16.23 -10.30
N LEU A 9 0.45 -15.45 -10.60
CA LEU A 9 -0.72 -15.33 -9.74
C LEU A 9 -1.52 -16.64 -9.64
N ALA A 10 -1.65 -17.38 -10.74
CA ALA A 10 -2.32 -18.69 -10.73
C ALA A 10 -1.55 -19.74 -9.91
N ALA A 11 -0.22 -19.74 -10.01
CA ALA A 11 0.63 -20.59 -9.18
C ALA A 11 0.55 -20.19 -7.69
N HIS A 12 0.47 -18.90 -7.41
CA HIS A 12 0.30 -18.38 -6.04
C HIS A 12 -1.04 -18.77 -5.43
N ALA A 13 -2.12 -18.70 -6.20
CA ALA A 13 -3.43 -19.12 -5.72
C ALA A 13 -3.42 -20.59 -5.25
N LYS A 14 -2.76 -21.46 -5.99
CA LYS A 14 -2.55 -22.87 -5.58
C LYS A 14 -1.69 -22.99 -4.32
N TRP A 15 -0.67 -22.14 -4.18
CA TRP A 15 0.16 -22.12 -2.98
C TRP A 15 -0.65 -21.71 -1.75
N VAL A 16 -1.49 -20.70 -1.86
CA VAL A 16 -2.36 -20.21 -0.77
C VAL A 16 -3.39 -21.27 -0.35
N SER A 17 -3.97 -22.00 -1.33
CA SER A 17 -4.95 -23.07 -1.03
C SER A 17 -4.32 -24.37 -0.52
N GLY A 18 -2.99 -24.49 -0.53
CA GLY A 18 -2.29 -25.72 -0.16
C GLY A 18 -2.29 -26.79 -1.26
N ASP A 19 -2.73 -26.47 -2.49
CA ASP A 19 -2.83 -27.39 -3.62
C ASP A 19 -1.53 -27.46 -4.44
N GLY A 20 -0.39 -27.14 -3.81
CA GLY A 20 0.90 -27.01 -4.51
C GLY A 20 1.12 -25.58 -5.01
N GLY A 21 1.84 -25.42 -6.12
CA GLY A 21 2.19 -24.10 -6.62
C GLY A 21 3.38 -23.46 -5.89
N VAL A 22 3.59 -22.17 -6.10
CA VAL A 22 4.68 -21.40 -5.49
C VAL A 22 4.21 -20.01 -5.07
N ARG A 23 4.79 -19.53 -3.99
CA ARG A 23 4.54 -18.16 -3.52
C ARG A 23 4.96 -17.14 -4.58
N ALA A 24 4.09 -16.17 -4.87
CA ALA A 24 4.33 -15.19 -5.90
C ALA A 24 5.59 -14.35 -5.60
N ASN A 25 6.52 -14.34 -6.55
CA ASN A 25 7.60 -13.37 -6.60
C ASN A 25 7.32 -12.38 -7.72
N LEU A 26 6.76 -11.24 -7.35
CA LEU A 26 6.44 -10.11 -8.22
C LEU A 26 7.41 -8.94 -7.99
N THR A 27 8.63 -9.24 -7.54
CA THR A 27 9.68 -8.25 -7.33
C THR A 27 9.98 -7.51 -8.62
N GLY A 28 9.83 -6.17 -8.61
CA GLY A 28 10.03 -5.31 -9.78
C GLY A 28 8.99 -5.49 -10.90
N ALA A 29 7.94 -6.27 -10.68
CA ALA A 29 6.90 -6.50 -11.69
C ALA A 29 6.21 -5.20 -12.10
N ASN A 30 5.88 -5.07 -13.38
CA ASN A 30 5.05 -3.99 -13.88
C ASN A 30 3.56 -4.38 -13.79
N LEU A 31 2.91 -3.90 -12.74
CA LEU A 31 1.49 -4.07 -12.44
C LEU A 31 0.71 -2.76 -12.64
N ASN A 32 1.26 -1.85 -13.47
CA ASN A 32 0.60 -0.58 -13.78
C ASN A 32 -0.82 -0.83 -14.30
N ARG A 33 -1.81 -0.20 -13.66
CA ARG A 33 -3.24 -0.33 -13.97
C ARG A 33 -3.76 -1.78 -13.99
N ALA A 34 -3.08 -2.70 -13.32
CA ALA A 34 -3.54 -4.08 -13.22
C ALA A 34 -4.84 -4.14 -12.41
N ASN A 35 -5.78 -4.97 -12.89
CA ASN A 35 -6.92 -5.34 -12.07
C ASN A 35 -6.50 -6.52 -11.18
N LEU A 36 -6.42 -6.26 -9.87
CA LEU A 36 -6.11 -7.18 -8.79
C LEU A 36 -7.21 -7.16 -7.73
N GLU A 37 -8.43 -6.76 -8.12
CA GLU A 37 -9.61 -6.75 -7.26
C GLU A 37 -9.83 -8.13 -6.62
N GLY A 38 -9.93 -8.18 -5.29
CA GLY A 38 -10.11 -9.40 -4.53
C GLY A 38 -8.95 -10.40 -4.64
N ALA A 39 -7.84 -10.04 -5.28
CA ALA A 39 -6.71 -10.96 -5.43
C ALA A 39 -6.14 -11.37 -4.07
N ASN A 40 -5.90 -12.68 -3.91
CA ASN A 40 -5.15 -13.16 -2.75
C ASN A 40 -3.65 -13.08 -3.07
N LEU A 41 -2.96 -12.17 -2.39
CA LEU A 41 -1.51 -11.91 -2.47
C LEU A 41 -0.83 -12.14 -1.11
N ASP A 42 -1.45 -12.98 -0.26
CA ASP A 42 -0.89 -13.30 1.06
C ASP A 42 0.55 -13.80 0.94
N GLY A 43 1.45 -13.18 1.69
CA GLY A 43 2.87 -13.48 1.69
C GLY A 43 3.62 -13.16 0.38
N ALA A 44 2.99 -12.63 -0.66
CA ALA A 44 3.64 -12.33 -1.93
C ALA A 44 4.80 -11.33 -1.79
N SER A 45 5.81 -11.44 -2.65
CA SER A 45 6.85 -10.40 -2.79
C SER A 45 6.45 -9.42 -3.87
N LEU A 46 6.16 -8.18 -3.48
CA LEU A 46 5.89 -7.04 -4.35
C LEU A 46 6.97 -5.97 -4.22
N ILE A 47 8.17 -6.37 -3.80
CA ILE A 47 9.31 -5.47 -3.59
C ILE A 47 9.60 -4.73 -4.90
N ARG A 48 9.62 -3.37 -4.86
CA ARG A 48 9.83 -2.50 -6.03
C ARG A 48 8.83 -2.70 -7.18
N ALA A 49 7.70 -3.36 -6.96
CA ALA A 49 6.67 -3.50 -7.99
C ALA A 49 6.07 -2.13 -8.34
N ASN A 50 5.75 -1.94 -9.62
CA ASN A 50 5.01 -0.77 -10.08
C ASN A 50 3.51 -1.10 -10.08
N LEU A 51 2.81 -0.62 -9.06
CA LEU A 51 1.36 -0.76 -8.88
C LEU A 51 0.60 0.54 -9.20
N THR A 52 1.21 1.43 -9.99
CA THR A 52 0.59 2.73 -10.34
C THR A 52 -0.80 2.51 -10.94
N GLY A 53 -1.82 3.10 -10.33
CA GLY A 53 -3.21 3.00 -10.79
C GLY A 53 -3.81 1.59 -10.75
N ALA A 54 -3.18 0.64 -10.06
CA ALA A 54 -3.73 -0.71 -9.92
C ALA A 54 -5.01 -0.70 -9.08
N ILE A 55 -5.95 -1.59 -9.41
CA ILE A 55 -7.17 -1.82 -8.63
C ILE A 55 -6.86 -2.98 -7.67
N LEU A 56 -6.78 -2.67 -6.39
CA LEU A 56 -6.52 -3.61 -5.29
C LEU A 56 -7.69 -3.67 -4.30
N THR A 57 -8.87 -3.23 -4.75
CA THR A 57 -10.09 -3.25 -3.93
C THR A 57 -10.33 -4.65 -3.37
N GLY A 58 -10.41 -4.77 -2.04
CA GLY A 58 -10.62 -6.05 -1.36
C GLY A 58 -9.47 -7.06 -1.48
N ALA A 59 -8.32 -6.69 -2.05
CA ALA A 59 -7.18 -7.61 -2.15
C ALA A 59 -6.65 -8.00 -0.76
N ILE A 60 -6.18 -9.24 -0.63
CA ILE A 60 -5.53 -9.75 0.58
C ILE A 60 -4.02 -9.63 0.37
N LEU A 61 -3.38 -8.77 1.15
CA LEU A 61 -1.94 -8.47 1.14
C LEU A 61 -1.29 -8.83 2.48
N ASP A 62 -1.91 -9.74 3.23
CA ASP A 62 -1.40 -10.19 4.52
C ASP A 62 0.00 -10.79 4.34
N CYS A 63 0.91 -10.51 5.25
CA CYS A 63 2.31 -10.93 5.15
C CYS A 63 3.05 -10.54 3.85
N ALA A 64 2.45 -9.76 2.95
CA ALA A 64 3.09 -9.35 1.71
C ALA A 64 4.23 -8.36 1.94
N SER A 65 5.27 -8.43 1.10
CA SER A 65 6.36 -7.46 1.11
C SER A 65 6.16 -6.40 0.02
N LEU A 66 5.87 -5.18 0.41
CA LEU A 66 5.66 -4.01 -0.46
C LEU A 66 6.84 -3.02 -0.39
N ILE A 67 8.00 -3.44 0.09
CA ILE A 67 9.17 -2.56 0.24
C ILE A 67 9.49 -1.89 -1.10
N ARG A 68 9.52 -0.54 -1.12
CA ARG A 68 9.77 0.28 -2.31
C ARG A 68 8.76 0.08 -3.46
N ALA A 69 7.61 -0.54 -3.22
CA ALA A 69 6.56 -0.61 -4.22
C ALA A 69 5.99 0.80 -4.51
N ASN A 70 5.60 1.05 -5.75
CA ASN A 70 4.95 2.30 -6.15
C ASN A 70 3.44 2.07 -6.24
N LEU A 71 2.68 2.65 -5.33
CA LEU A 71 1.21 2.59 -5.27
C LEU A 71 0.56 3.92 -5.71
N THR A 72 1.24 4.74 -6.48
CA THR A 72 0.67 6.01 -6.97
C THR A 72 -0.68 5.78 -7.66
N GLY A 73 -1.75 6.36 -7.11
CA GLY A 73 -3.10 6.24 -7.65
C GLY A 73 -3.72 4.84 -7.59
N ALA A 74 -3.12 3.90 -6.85
CA ALA A 74 -3.73 2.59 -6.65
C ALA A 74 -4.97 2.68 -5.76
N ASP A 75 -5.99 1.90 -6.10
CA ASP A 75 -7.19 1.76 -5.27
C ASP A 75 -7.00 0.61 -4.27
N LEU A 76 -6.89 0.97 -2.99
CA LEU A 76 -6.71 0.05 -1.86
C LEU A 76 -7.97 -0.08 -1.00
N HIS A 77 -9.14 0.30 -1.52
CA HIS A 77 -10.39 0.23 -0.77
C HIS A 77 -10.65 -1.19 -0.25
N CYS A 78 -10.92 -1.33 1.04
CA CYS A 78 -11.13 -2.63 1.69
C CYS A 78 -9.99 -3.65 1.52
N ALA A 79 -8.78 -3.25 1.13
CA ALA A 79 -7.63 -4.17 1.09
C ALA A 79 -7.17 -4.54 2.51
N TYR A 80 -6.64 -5.76 2.68
CA TYR A 80 -6.17 -6.30 3.96
C TYR A 80 -4.64 -6.31 3.99
N PHE A 81 -4.04 -5.92 5.13
CA PHE A 81 -2.59 -5.76 5.28
C PHE A 81 -2.06 -6.35 6.59
N ALA A 82 -2.69 -7.37 7.16
CA ALA A 82 -2.19 -7.97 8.40
C ALA A 82 -0.75 -8.48 8.21
N HIS A 83 0.17 -8.06 9.09
CA HIS A 83 1.59 -8.45 9.07
C HIS A 83 2.37 -8.11 7.78
N ALA A 84 1.80 -7.32 6.86
CA ALA A 84 2.52 -6.84 5.68
C ALA A 84 3.67 -5.89 6.06
N THR A 85 4.63 -5.68 5.14
CA THR A 85 5.74 -4.74 5.34
C THR A 85 5.31 -3.27 5.16
N VAL A 86 4.14 -2.95 5.65
CA VAL A 86 3.55 -1.62 5.62
C VAL A 86 3.18 -1.17 7.03
N ILE A 87 2.88 0.10 7.19
CA ILE A 87 2.15 0.61 8.36
C ILE A 87 0.74 0.91 7.89
N ASP A 88 -0.23 0.18 8.41
CA ASP A 88 -1.64 0.49 8.22
C ASP A 88 -1.98 1.71 9.08
N GLY A 89 -2.23 2.83 8.45
CA GLY A 89 -2.65 4.06 9.11
C GLY A 89 -4.13 4.03 9.53
N GLY A 90 -4.86 3.00 9.10
CA GLY A 90 -6.28 2.88 9.35
C GLY A 90 -7.13 3.38 8.19
N GLN A 91 -8.43 3.29 8.41
CA GLN A 91 -9.44 3.71 7.46
C GLN A 91 -10.12 4.97 7.98
N ARG A 92 -10.22 5.97 7.13
CA ARG A 92 -10.95 7.21 7.39
C ARG A 92 -12.47 6.93 7.35
N ARG A 93 -13.26 7.77 8.03
CA ARG A 93 -14.74 7.66 8.11
C ARG A 93 -15.46 7.57 6.76
N ASP A 94 -14.86 8.07 5.67
CA ASP A 94 -15.41 8.00 4.31
C ASP A 94 -14.95 6.77 3.51
N GLY A 95 -14.25 5.83 4.17
CA GLY A 95 -13.82 4.57 3.58
C GLY A 95 -12.41 4.58 2.99
N TYR A 96 -11.74 5.73 2.87
CA TYR A 96 -10.36 5.78 2.37
C TYR A 96 -9.38 5.21 3.39
N ARG A 97 -8.49 4.34 2.90
CA ARG A 97 -7.42 3.74 3.69
C ARG A 97 -6.10 4.47 3.49
N PHE A 98 -5.37 4.61 4.57
CA PHE A 98 -4.01 5.13 4.59
C PHE A 98 -3.03 4.00 4.83
N VAL A 99 -2.05 3.88 3.96
CA VAL A 99 -1.00 2.87 4.07
C VAL A 99 0.35 3.55 3.87
N ALA A 100 1.28 3.33 4.79
CA ALA A 100 2.65 3.78 4.61
C ALA A 100 3.55 2.62 4.20
N ILE A 101 4.38 2.84 3.21
CA ILE A 101 5.33 1.89 2.66
C ILE A 101 6.74 2.36 2.96
N ARG A 102 7.59 1.42 3.40
CA ARG A 102 9.00 1.71 3.66
C ARG A 102 9.73 2.06 2.36
N HIS A 103 10.31 3.24 2.33
CA HIS A 103 11.17 3.73 1.25
C HIS A 103 12.51 4.23 1.82
N ASP A 104 13.55 4.37 0.99
CA ASP A 104 14.88 4.79 1.46
C ASP A 104 14.88 6.23 1.97
N ALA A 105 14.06 7.08 1.34
CA ALA A 105 13.90 8.49 1.72
C ALA A 105 12.87 8.72 2.84
N GLY A 106 12.35 7.67 3.46
CA GLY A 106 11.31 7.77 4.48
C GLY A 106 9.99 7.10 4.06
N PRO A 107 8.98 7.10 4.94
CA PRO A 107 7.68 6.53 4.63
C PRO A 107 7.02 7.25 3.44
N MET A 108 6.55 6.48 2.46
CA MET A 108 5.68 6.97 1.40
C MET A 108 4.24 6.59 1.73
N ILE A 109 3.34 7.54 1.62
CA ILE A 109 1.95 7.44 2.07
C ILE A 109 1.04 7.28 0.86
N ALA A 110 0.33 6.16 0.79
CA ALA A 110 -0.80 5.98 -0.11
C ALA A 110 -2.08 6.39 0.64
N ALA A 111 -2.82 7.34 0.09
CA ALA A 111 -4.06 7.86 0.67
C ALA A 111 -5.07 8.14 -0.45
N GLY A 112 -5.95 7.19 -0.73
CA GLY A 112 -6.81 7.24 -1.91
C GLY A 112 -5.97 7.29 -3.19
N CYS A 113 -6.23 8.27 -4.07
CA CYS A 113 -5.44 8.47 -5.29
C CYS A 113 -4.11 9.22 -5.06
N HIS A 114 -3.81 9.64 -3.84
CA HIS A 114 -2.63 10.42 -3.51
C HIS A 114 -1.46 9.53 -3.10
N TRP A 115 -0.25 9.97 -3.48
CA TRP A 115 1.02 9.35 -3.12
C TRP A 115 1.98 10.43 -2.66
N PHE A 116 2.31 10.43 -1.37
CA PHE A 116 3.08 11.49 -0.73
C PHE A 116 4.26 10.94 0.08
N ASP A 117 5.35 11.72 0.18
CA ASP A 117 6.21 11.63 1.36
C ASP A 117 5.49 12.25 2.58
N MET A 118 6.05 12.02 3.76
CA MET A 118 5.43 12.50 5.02
C MET A 118 5.28 14.03 5.07
N SER A 119 6.26 14.78 4.56
CA SER A 119 6.26 16.25 4.57
C SER A 119 5.19 16.81 3.63
N SER A 120 5.15 16.30 2.40
CA SER A 120 4.15 16.69 1.41
C SER A 120 2.73 16.34 1.86
N ALA A 121 2.53 15.18 2.50
CA ALA A 121 1.25 14.78 3.07
C ALA A 121 0.78 15.76 4.15
N ARG A 122 1.66 16.11 5.09
CA ARG A 122 1.35 17.08 6.15
C ARG A 122 1.00 18.45 5.56
N THR A 123 1.79 18.94 4.60
CA THR A 123 1.54 20.22 3.92
C THR A 123 0.19 20.22 3.22
N HIS A 124 -0.15 19.14 2.52
CA HIS A 124 -1.42 19.01 1.80
C HIS A 124 -2.64 19.12 2.73
N TRP A 125 -2.64 18.38 3.84
CA TRP A 125 -3.81 18.34 4.75
C TRP A 125 -3.83 19.44 5.81
N SER A 126 -2.73 20.13 6.05
CA SER A 126 -2.70 21.33 6.89
C SER A 126 -3.07 22.61 6.12
N ASP A 127 -3.19 22.57 4.79
CA ASP A 127 -3.53 23.74 3.97
C ASP A 127 -4.89 24.33 4.41
N PRO A 128 -4.95 25.62 4.77
CA PRO A 128 -6.21 26.28 5.16
C PRO A 128 -7.31 26.23 4.10
N ARG A 129 -6.91 26.01 2.84
CA ARG A 129 -7.84 25.86 1.69
C ARG A 129 -8.45 24.47 1.58
N TYR A 130 -8.01 23.52 2.38
CA TYR A 130 -8.60 22.19 2.39
C TYR A 130 -10.07 22.29 2.83
N ARG A 131 -10.99 21.91 1.93
CA ARG A 131 -12.43 22.20 2.07
C ARG A 131 -13.08 21.59 3.30
N ASP A 132 -12.64 20.42 3.71
CA ASP A 132 -13.17 19.71 4.89
C ASP A 132 -12.09 19.65 5.98
N ARG A 133 -12.13 20.64 6.89
CA ARG A 133 -11.18 20.72 8.01
C ARG A 133 -11.22 19.50 8.92
N ALA A 134 -12.41 18.95 9.19
CA ALA A 134 -12.53 17.78 10.05
C ALA A 134 -11.85 16.54 9.43
N LEU A 135 -11.95 16.38 8.10
CA LEU A 135 -11.18 15.35 7.38
C LEU A 135 -9.68 15.68 7.35
N GLY A 136 -9.30 16.95 7.23
CA GLY A 136 -7.90 17.37 7.31
C GLY A 136 -7.28 17.01 8.65
N ASP A 137 -7.94 17.31 9.74
CA ASP A 137 -7.47 17.00 11.10
C ASP A 137 -7.40 15.48 11.35
N GLU A 138 -8.37 14.72 10.84
CA GLU A 138 -8.35 13.24 10.88
C GLU A 138 -7.15 12.68 10.11
N ASN A 139 -6.86 13.20 8.92
CA ASN A 139 -5.70 12.81 8.12
C ASN A 139 -4.38 13.11 8.84
N LEU A 140 -4.25 14.27 9.49
CA LEU A 140 -3.06 14.62 10.26
C LEU A 140 -2.86 13.68 11.45
N ALA A 141 -3.94 13.29 12.16
CA ALA A 141 -3.86 12.32 13.24
C ALA A 141 -3.40 10.92 12.75
N ILE A 142 -3.85 10.52 11.56
CA ILE A 142 -3.38 9.28 10.91
C ILE A 142 -1.88 9.38 10.59
N LEU A 143 -1.40 10.52 10.07
CA LEU A 143 0.02 10.73 9.80
C LEU A 143 0.86 10.69 11.07
N ASP A 144 0.37 11.23 12.19
CA ASP A 144 1.06 11.17 13.48
C ASP A 144 1.20 9.73 13.98
N HIS A 145 0.16 8.91 13.77
CA HIS A 145 0.23 7.48 14.06
C HIS A 145 1.29 6.79 13.20
N ILE A 146 1.27 7.02 11.88
CA ILE A 146 2.25 6.43 10.94
C ILE A 146 3.68 6.85 11.30
N ASP A 147 3.94 8.13 11.56
CA ASP A 147 5.26 8.65 11.95
C ASP A 147 5.79 7.95 13.19
N ARG A 148 4.95 7.86 14.23
CA ARG A 148 5.31 7.18 15.49
C ARG A 148 5.67 5.71 15.26
N VAL A 149 4.84 4.97 14.49
CA VAL A 149 5.09 3.54 14.23
C VAL A 149 6.32 3.36 13.35
N ALA A 150 6.54 4.22 12.36
CA ALA A 150 7.73 4.17 11.50
C ALA A 150 9.02 4.33 12.32
N ARG A 151 9.05 5.30 13.24
CA ARG A 151 10.19 5.49 14.16
C ARG A 151 10.42 4.28 15.04
N LEU A 152 9.37 3.71 15.63
CA LEU A 152 9.46 2.49 16.46
C LEU A 152 9.98 1.29 15.68
N ARG A 153 9.68 1.20 14.37
CA ARG A 153 10.18 0.14 13.48
C ARG A 153 11.56 0.44 12.90
N GLY A 154 12.19 1.57 13.25
CA GLY A 154 13.50 1.98 12.71
C GLY A 154 13.48 2.25 11.21
N TRP A 155 12.39 2.76 10.67
CA TRP A 155 12.34 3.16 9.28
C TRP A 155 13.12 4.45 9.07
N PRO A 156 13.75 4.65 7.89
CA PRO A 156 14.30 5.96 7.55
C PRO A 156 13.18 6.99 7.53
N MET A 157 13.46 8.21 8.03
CA MET A 157 12.41 9.24 8.20
C MET A 157 12.53 10.39 7.19
N GLY A 158 13.48 10.31 6.28
CA GLY A 158 13.80 11.42 5.36
C GLY A 158 14.57 12.54 6.07
N ALA A 159 15.07 13.47 5.29
CA ALA A 159 15.74 14.68 5.78
C ALA A 159 14.72 15.81 5.96
#